data_c28755c72deceefe929cca99739bc8af
#
_entry.id   c28755c72deceefe929cca99739bc8af
#
_cell.length_a   1.000
_cell.length_b   1.000
_cell.length_c   1.000
_cell.angle_alpha   90.00
_cell.angle_beta   90.00
_cell.angle_gamma   90.00
#
_symmetry.space_group_name_H-M   'P 1'
#
loop_
_entity.id
_entity.type
_entity.pdbx_description
1 polymer ?
#
loop_
_entity_poly.entity_id
_entity_poly.type
_entity_poly.pdbx_seq_one_letter_code
_entity_poly.pdbx_strand_id
1 'polypeptide(L)'
;NDGVVTLLLQQSETGGEFEYAPNIRSDSDENYSGLKRLFDNPEKEARRVVQYAGTLVFFNGRNSMHRVRPVGPTVKPRIVAIFSYDSRSSQLFGESYVRMIHGLQQGVAT
;
A
#
# COMPACT_ATOMS: atom_id res chain seq x y z
N ASN A 1 -5.70 10.92 2.40
CA ASN A 1 -6.22 10.19 3.55
C ASN A 1 -5.22 10.26 4.72
N ASP A 2 -5.74 10.19 5.92
CA ASP A 2 -4.92 10.33 7.13
C ASP A 2 -4.53 8.99 7.74
N GLY A 3 -5.17 7.92 7.32
CA GLY A 3 -4.84 6.57 7.76
C GLY A 3 -5.44 5.49 6.88
N VAL A 4 -4.77 4.37 6.85
CA VAL A 4 -5.22 3.19 6.11
C VAL A 4 -5.19 1.99 7.04
N VAL A 5 -6.26 1.21 6.99
CA VAL A 5 -6.35 -0.08 7.67
C VAL A 5 -6.51 -1.16 6.62
N THR A 6 -5.71 -2.19 6.70
CA THR A 6 -5.85 -3.36 5.83
C THR A 6 -6.13 -4.60 6.65
N LEU A 7 -7.06 -5.41 6.18
CA LEU A 7 -7.35 -6.73 6.74
C LEU A 7 -7.07 -7.79 5.68
N LEU A 8 -6.10 -8.63 5.93
CA LEU A 8 -5.80 -9.75 5.05
C LEU A 8 -6.85 -10.85 5.23
N LEU A 9 -7.64 -11.08 4.20
CA LEU A 9 -8.71 -12.08 4.20
C LEU A 9 -8.20 -13.44 3.75
N GLN A 10 -7.30 -13.46 2.77
CA GLN A 10 -6.68 -14.67 2.26
C GLN A 10 -5.25 -14.38 1.81
N GLN A 11 -4.30 -15.15 2.30
CA GLN A 11 -2.90 -15.06 1.88
C GLN A 11 -2.65 -15.94 0.64
N SER A 12 -1.73 -15.48 -0.21
CA SER A 12 -1.19 -16.33 -1.27
C SER A 12 -0.25 -17.38 -0.69
N GLU A 13 -0.02 -18.44 -1.45
CA GLU A 13 0.92 -19.50 -1.04
C GLU A 13 2.36 -19.00 -1.07
N THR A 14 2.68 -18.14 -2.03
CA THR A 14 4.02 -17.54 -2.18
C THR A 14 3.93 -16.06 -2.50
N GLY A 15 4.88 -15.28 -2.00
CA GLY A 15 4.94 -13.84 -2.24
C GLY A 15 3.85 -13.05 -1.51
N GLY A 16 3.66 -11.82 -1.94
CA GLY A 16 2.61 -10.95 -1.41
C GLY A 16 2.92 -10.36 -0.03
N GLU A 17 4.17 -10.39 0.43
CA GLU A 17 4.57 -9.78 1.69
C GLU A 17 4.43 -8.25 1.61
N PHE A 18 4.03 -7.66 2.72
CA PHE A 18 3.99 -6.21 2.87
C PHE A 18 5.37 -5.69 3.25
N GLU A 19 5.92 -4.80 2.44
CA GLU A 19 7.18 -4.11 2.71
C GLU A 19 6.92 -2.63 2.99
N TYR A 20 7.70 -2.07 3.91
CA TYR A 20 7.59 -0.65 4.24
C TYR A 20 8.91 -0.07 4.72
N ALA A 21 9.08 1.23 4.49
CA ALA A 21 10.14 2.04 5.06
C ALA A 21 9.47 3.16 5.86
N PRO A 22 9.46 3.06 7.21
CA PRO A 22 8.70 3.98 8.02
C PRO A 22 9.36 5.34 8.07
N ASN A 23 8.53 6.39 8.01
CA ASN A 23 8.96 7.78 8.20
C ASN A 23 10.16 8.19 7.34
N ILE A 24 10.25 7.62 6.13
CA ILE A 24 11.37 7.91 5.22
C ILE A 24 11.30 9.32 4.64
N ARG A 25 10.14 9.93 4.67
CA ARG A 25 9.92 11.32 4.24
C ARG A 25 9.02 12.05 5.23
N SER A 26 9.01 13.37 5.13
CA SER A 26 8.17 14.26 5.93
C SER A 26 7.48 15.29 5.05
N ASP A 27 6.60 16.10 5.62
CA ASP A 27 5.94 17.18 4.89
C ASP A 27 6.92 18.25 4.37
N SER A 28 8.08 18.38 5.01
CA SER A 28 9.12 19.35 4.67
C SER A 28 10.30 18.77 3.89
N ASP A 29 10.42 17.44 3.80
CA ASP A 29 11.56 16.78 3.16
C ASP A 29 11.12 15.48 2.49
N GLU A 30 11.20 15.44 1.17
CA GLU A 30 10.95 14.24 0.37
C GLU A 30 12.04 13.19 0.50
N ASN A 31 13.24 13.56 0.99
CA ASN A 31 14.36 12.65 1.20
C ASN A 31 14.72 11.82 -0.04
N TYR A 32 14.96 12.48 -1.16
CA TYR A 32 15.23 11.79 -2.43
C TYR A 32 16.41 10.83 -2.36
N SER A 33 17.47 11.17 -1.60
CA SER A 33 18.62 10.27 -1.42
C SER A 33 18.25 8.99 -0.66
N GLY A 34 17.39 9.09 0.36
CA GLY A 34 16.86 7.94 1.10
C GLY A 34 15.95 7.08 0.25
N LEU A 35 15.07 7.71 -0.54
CA LEU A 35 14.21 7.01 -1.49
C LEU A 35 15.04 6.26 -2.54
N LYS A 36 16.08 6.88 -3.06
CA LYS A 36 16.97 6.22 -4.01
C LYS A 36 17.63 4.97 -3.41
N ARG A 37 18.15 5.07 -2.19
CA ARG A 37 18.71 3.90 -1.49
C ARG A 37 17.69 2.79 -1.31
N LEU A 38 16.45 3.14 -0.96
CA LEU A 38 15.36 2.19 -0.81
C LEU A 38 15.06 1.45 -2.12
N PHE A 39 14.97 2.17 -3.23
CA PHE A 39 14.69 1.58 -4.54
C PHE A 39 15.86 0.74 -5.06
N ASP A 40 17.10 1.18 -4.81
CA ASP A 40 18.30 0.46 -5.25
C ASP A 40 18.53 -0.82 -4.42
N ASN A 41 18.14 -0.83 -3.15
CA ASN A 41 18.36 -1.98 -2.27
C ASN A 41 17.22 -2.18 -1.25
N PRO A 42 16.03 -2.58 -1.71
CA PRO A 42 14.88 -2.76 -0.82
C PRO A 42 15.09 -3.86 0.23
N GLU A 43 15.91 -4.86 -0.07
CA GLU A 43 16.20 -5.95 0.88
C GLU A 43 16.87 -5.45 2.17
N LYS A 44 17.69 -4.41 2.04
CA LYS A 44 18.41 -3.81 3.17
C LYS A 44 17.61 -2.69 3.84
N GLU A 45 16.93 -1.88 3.05
CA GLU A 45 16.35 -0.61 3.51
C GLU A 45 14.88 -0.75 3.93
N ALA A 46 14.16 -1.74 3.42
CA ALA A 46 12.76 -1.98 3.75
C ALA A 46 12.61 -3.04 4.84
N ARG A 47 11.55 -2.89 5.63
CA ARG A 47 11.10 -3.89 6.58
C ARG A 47 9.97 -4.72 5.97
N ARG A 48 9.89 -5.98 6.34
CA ARG A 48 8.79 -6.87 5.93
C ARG A 48 7.92 -7.25 7.09
N VAL A 49 6.64 -7.32 6.81
CA VAL A 49 5.67 -7.90 7.74
C VAL A 49 5.15 -9.18 7.12
N VAL A 50 5.32 -10.28 7.83
CA VAL A 50 4.64 -11.52 7.48
C VAL A 50 3.20 -11.40 7.96
N GLN A 51 2.28 -11.44 7.01
CA GLN A 51 0.85 -11.32 7.30
C GLN A 51 0.17 -12.67 7.09
N TYR A 52 -0.52 -13.13 8.11
CA TYR A 52 -1.42 -14.27 8.01
C TYR A 52 -2.85 -13.79 7.77
N ALA A 53 -3.70 -14.63 7.22
CA ALA A 53 -5.12 -14.35 7.11
C ALA A 53 -5.70 -13.95 8.49
N GLY A 54 -6.47 -12.88 8.53
CA GLY A 54 -6.96 -12.27 9.76
C GLY A 54 -6.06 -11.18 10.34
N THR A 55 -4.88 -10.92 9.77
CA THR A 55 -4.00 -9.84 10.24
C THR A 55 -4.57 -8.48 9.84
N LEU A 56 -4.71 -7.63 10.85
CA LEU A 56 -5.09 -6.23 10.70
C LEU A 56 -3.82 -5.36 10.78
N VAL A 57 -3.62 -4.49 9.79
CA VAL A 57 -2.51 -3.53 9.79
C VAL A 57 -3.06 -2.12 9.67
N PHE A 58 -2.66 -1.27 10.59
CA PHE A 58 -2.93 0.16 10.54
C PHE A 58 -1.63 0.90 10.21
N PHE A 59 -1.65 1.76 9.20
CA PHE A 59 -0.47 2.54 8.84
C PHE A 59 -0.82 3.91 8.27
N ASN A 60 0.12 4.83 8.43
CA ASN A 60 0.09 6.14 7.77
C ASN A 60 1.00 6.09 6.54
N GLY A 61 0.39 5.97 5.36
CA GLY A 61 1.11 5.86 4.10
C GLY A 61 1.74 7.15 3.60
N ARG A 62 1.38 8.30 4.20
CA ARG A 62 1.85 9.61 3.74
C ARG A 62 3.36 9.79 3.87
N ASN A 63 3.90 9.39 5.02
CA ASN A 63 5.31 9.57 5.35
C ASN A 63 6.15 8.29 5.17
N SER A 64 5.50 7.19 4.90
CA SER A 64 6.14 5.88 4.78
C SER A 64 5.94 5.32 3.39
N MET A 65 7.02 4.93 2.75
CA MET A 65 6.93 4.16 1.51
C MET A 65 6.51 2.74 1.85
N HIS A 66 5.63 2.19 1.04
CA HIS A 66 5.12 0.84 1.26
C HIS A 66 4.72 0.19 -0.07
N ARG A 67 4.77 -1.10 -0.09
CA ARG A 67 4.29 -1.91 -1.22
C ARG A 67 3.91 -3.30 -0.78
N VAL A 68 3.16 -3.99 -1.61
CA VAL A 68 3.01 -5.44 -1.56
C VAL A 68 3.98 -6.05 -2.57
N ARG A 69 4.78 -7.01 -2.16
CA ARG A 69 5.68 -7.73 -3.07
C ARG A 69 4.87 -8.53 -4.09
N PRO A 70 5.45 -8.85 -5.24
CA PRO A 70 4.78 -9.69 -6.22
C PRO A 70 4.30 -11.00 -5.61
N VAL A 71 3.09 -11.37 -5.96
CA VAL A 71 2.54 -12.69 -5.62
C VAL A 71 3.17 -13.70 -6.55
N GLY A 72 3.73 -14.75 -5.98
CA GLY A 72 4.30 -15.86 -6.76
C GLY A 72 3.22 -16.85 -7.21
N PRO A 73 3.64 -18.01 -7.71
CA PRO A 73 2.70 -19.07 -8.10
C PRO A 73 1.80 -19.46 -6.92
N THR A 74 0.50 -19.44 -7.15
CA THR A 74 -0.48 -19.74 -6.12
C THR A 74 -1.82 -20.12 -6.76
N VAL A 75 -2.50 -21.10 -6.15
CA VAL A 75 -3.90 -21.42 -6.48
C VAL A 75 -4.87 -20.63 -5.62
N LYS A 76 -4.37 -19.98 -4.54
CA LYS A 76 -5.16 -19.11 -3.67
C LYS A 76 -4.75 -17.67 -3.92
N PRO A 77 -5.61 -16.82 -4.50
CA PRO A 77 -5.29 -15.41 -4.65
C PRO A 77 -5.13 -14.72 -3.29
N ARG A 78 -4.27 -13.71 -3.25
CA ARG A 78 -4.19 -12.83 -2.09
C ARG A 78 -5.38 -11.89 -2.11
N ILE A 79 -6.17 -11.88 -1.04
CA ILE A 79 -7.37 -11.05 -0.90
C ILE A 79 -7.21 -10.18 0.33
N VAL A 80 -7.35 -8.88 0.16
CA VAL A 80 -7.23 -7.89 1.23
C VAL A 80 -8.38 -6.90 1.16
N ALA A 81 -8.96 -6.59 2.31
CA ALA A 81 -9.86 -5.45 2.47
C ALA A 81 -9.05 -4.23 2.87
N ILE A 82 -9.29 -3.10 2.21
CA ILE A 82 -8.58 -1.85 2.45
C ILE A 82 -9.59 -0.78 2.85
N PHE A 83 -9.36 -0.14 3.98
CA PHE A 83 -10.19 0.95 4.50
C PHE A 83 -9.33 2.20 4.62
N SER A 84 -9.72 3.26 3.97
CA SER A 84 -9.06 4.56 4.05
C SER A 84 -9.89 5.52 4.88
N TYR A 85 -9.23 6.28 5.74
CA TYR A 85 -9.86 7.23 6.64
C TYR A 85 -9.29 8.63 6.39
N ASP A 86 -10.16 9.61 6.53
CA ASP A 86 -9.79 11.02 6.50
C ASP A 86 -10.38 11.71 7.73
N SER A 87 -9.62 12.62 8.32
CA SER A 87 -10.07 13.40 9.48
C SER A 87 -11.15 14.40 9.14
N ARG A 88 -11.28 14.76 7.87
CA ARG A 88 -12.33 15.64 7.37
C ARG A 88 -13.49 14.81 6.84
N SER A 89 -14.68 15.11 7.34
CA SER A 89 -15.90 14.44 6.89
C SER A 89 -16.21 14.76 5.43
N SER A 90 -16.87 13.83 4.76
CA SER A 90 -17.39 14.01 3.39
C SER A 90 -16.32 14.32 2.34
N GLN A 91 -15.07 13.89 2.57
CA GLN A 91 -14.01 13.98 1.57
C GLN A 91 -14.19 12.86 0.54
N LEU A 92 -14.33 13.24 -0.73
CA LEU A 92 -14.35 12.30 -1.85
C LEU A 92 -13.06 12.47 -2.66
N PHE A 93 -12.54 11.37 -3.14
CA PHE A 93 -11.45 11.42 -4.12
C PHE A 93 -11.95 11.98 -5.45
N GLY A 94 -11.14 12.79 -6.11
CA GLY A 94 -11.43 13.26 -7.44
C GLY A 94 -11.57 12.08 -8.43
N GLU A 95 -12.43 12.24 -9.43
CA GLU A 95 -12.72 11.20 -10.41
C GLU A 95 -11.45 10.68 -11.12
N SER A 96 -10.54 11.57 -11.48
CA SER A 96 -9.27 11.22 -12.12
C SER A 96 -8.40 10.33 -11.22
N TYR A 97 -8.38 10.59 -9.93
CA TYR A 97 -7.65 9.77 -8.96
C TYR A 97 -8.27 8.38 -8.81
N VAL A 98 -9.58 8.31 -8.71
CA VAL A 98 -10.31 7.04 -8.64
C VAL A 98 -10.06 6.20 -9.89
N ARG A 99 -10.13 6.81 -11.06
CA ARG A 99 -9.80 6.13 -12.33
C ARG A 99 -8.38 5.61 -12.38
N MET A 100 -7.42 6.41 -11.92
CA MET A 100 -6.01 6.01 -11.86
C MET A 100 -5.80 4.78 -10.97
N ILE A 101 -6.38 4.77 -9.77
CA ILE A 101 -6.20 3.65 -8.82
C ILE A 101 -6.87 2.38 -9.31
N HIS A 102 -8.09 2.48 -9.82
CA HIS A 102 -8.87 1.31 -10.21
C HIS A 102 -8.68 0.89 -11.67
N GLY A 103 -7.82 1.57 -12.41
CA GLY A 103 -7.56 1.27 -13.80
C GLY A 103 -8.77 1.45 -14.72
N LEU A 104 -9.74 2.27 -14.32
CA LEU A 104 -10.94 2.54 -15.11
C LEU A 104 -10.58 3.40 -16.32
N GLN A 105 -10.86 2.91 -17.52
CA GLN A 105 -10.64 3.67 -18.73
C GLN A 105 -11.79 4.65 -18.99
N GLN A 106 -11.48 5.75 -19.66
CA GLN A 106 -12.47 6.73 -20.06
C GLN A 106 -13.48 6.08 -21.02
N GLY A 107 -14.76 6.24 -20.73
CA GLY A 107 -15.82 5.71 -21.59
C GLY A 107 -16.27 4.28 -21.28
N VAL A 108 -15.67 3.62 -20.30
CA VAL A 108 -16.17 2.32 -19.82
C VAL A 108 -17.22 2.58 -18.74
N ALA A 109 -18.48 2.30 -19.05
CA ALA A 109 -19.57 2.26 -18.07
C ALA A 109 -19.45 0.95 -17.27
N THR A 110 -19.35 1.08 -15.98
CA THR A 110 -19.39 -0.08 -15.05
C THR A 110 -20.72 -0.15 -14.36
#